data_8028ab2f39f4c9cb66eac44979377a20
#
_entry.id   8028ab2f39f4c9cb66eac44979377a20
#
_cell.length_a   1.000
_cell.length_b   1.000
_cell.length_c   1.000
_cell.angle_alpha   90.00
_cell.angle_beta   90.00
_cell.angle_gamma   90.00
#
_symmetry.space_group_name_H-M   'P 1'
#
loop_
_entity.id
_entity.type
_entity.pdbx_description
1 polymer ?
#
loop_
_entity_poly.entity_id
_entity_poly.type
_entity_poly.pdbx_seq_one_letter_code
_entity_poly.pdbx_strand_id
1 'polypeptide(L)'
;MSQWIAGITRGHNGGVCLLKDGEIVFAVEEERLSRQKYDGGPFASMVKILEYTDKLDYIFVAHTQTLEETAATVDFTGDNVYTGMARKLGLIERGPGTDLWNHPQVVDLSKIHHKLHAGCAFYRSGFDEAVSVIVDGAGTFIPMNVNGNDDIVWELESIFTCAYPDNFKTIYKHLGGNGPYVS
;
A
#
# COMPACT_ATOMS: atom_id res chain seq x y z
N MET A 1 -17.07 -12.82 -15.29
CA MET A 1 -16.72 -13.21 -13.89
C MET A 1 -16.44 -11.92 -13.15
N SER A 2 -16.94 -11.78 -11.91
CA SER A 2 -16.64 -10.59 -11.09
C SER A 2 -15.19 -10.58 -10.68
N GLN A 3 -14.57 -9.39 -10.72
CA GLN A 3 -13.20 -9.17 -10.28
C GLN A 3 -13.19 -8.69 -8.83
N TRP A 4 -12.36 -9.34 -8.00
CA TRP A 4 -12.17 -9.01 -6.60
C TRP A 4 -10.76 -8.52 -6.33
N ILE A 5 -10.64 -7.32 -5.77
CA ILE A 5 -9.37 -6.67 -5.48
C ILE A 5 -9.35 -6.23 -4.02
N ALA A 6 -8.28 -6.57 -3.28
CA ALA A 6 -8.04 -6.04 -1.95
C ALA A 6 -6.89 -5.03 -1.97
N GLY A 7 -7.12 -3.83 -1.44
CA GLY A 7 -6.08 -2.90 -1.04
C GLY A 7 -5.78 -3.12 0.45
N ILE A 8 -4.52 -3.35 0.78
CA ILE A 8 -4.10 -3.68 2.15
C ILE A 8 -3.00 -2.73 2.57
N THR A 9 -3.10 -2.21 3.79
CA THR A 9 -2.03 -1.44 4.40
C THR A 9 -1.63 -2.04 5.74
N ARG A 10 -0.34 -1.89 6.07
CA ARG A 10 0.25 -2.17 7.37
C ARG A 10 1.09 -0.97 7.79
N GLY A 11 1.07 -0.64 9.05
CA GLY A 11 1.80 0.49 9.60
C GLY A 11 1.24 0.80 10.98
N HIS A 12 1.21 2.06 11.39
CA HIS A 12 0.55 2.45 12.63
C HIS A 12 -0.99 2.40 12.54
N ASN A 13 -1.54 2.22 11.33
CA ASN A 13 -2.96 1.99 11.08
C ASN A 13 -3.09 0.95 9.97
N GLY A 14 -3.24 -0.31 10.35
CA GLY A 14 -3.52 -1.39 9.41
C GLY A 14 -4.96 -1.36 8.92
N GLY A 15 -5.22 -1.95 7.77
CA GLY A 15 -6.60 -2.07 7.27
C GLY A 15 -6.70 -2.65 5.88
N VAL A 16 -7.94 -2.88 5.48
CA VAL A 16 -8.30 -3.45 4.18
C VAL A 16 -9.42 -2.65 3.53
N CYS A 17 -9.29 -2.44 2.23
CA CYS A 17 -10.35 -1.97 1.35
C CYS A 17 -10.60 -3.05 0.30
N LEU A 18 -11.83 -3.54 0.20
CA LEU A 18 -12.22 -4.57 -0.77
C LEU A 18 -13.08 -3.97 -1.87
N LEU A 19 -12.70 -4.24 -3.11
CA LEU A 19 -13.43 -3.83 -4.31
C LEU A 19 -13.98 -5.05 -5.04
N LYS A 20 -15.19 -4.89 -5.59
CA LYS A 20 -15.79 -5.80 -6.54
C LYS A 20 -16.13 -5.03 -7.81
N ASP A 21 -15.57 -5.44 -8.95
CA ASP A 21 -15.84 -4.83 -10.25
C ASP A 21 -15.63 -3.28 -10.25
N GLY A 22 -14.62 -2.81 -9.48
CA GLY A 22 -14.29 -1.40 -9.31
C GLY A 22 -15.05 -0.65 -8.21
N GLU A 23 -16.09 -1.25 -7.62
CA GLU A 23 -16.87 -0.64 -6.55
C GLU A 23 -16.39 -1.08 -5.17
N ILE A 24 -16.24 -0.14 -4.23
CA ILE A 24 -15.87 -0.45 -2.85
C ILE A 24 -17.05 -1.16 -2.16
N VAL A 25 -16.84 -2.42 -1.75
CA VAL A 25 -17.85 -3.20 -1.03
C VAL A 25 -17.66 -3.15 0.48
N PHE A 26 -16.42 -3.00 0.95
CA PHE A 26 -16.13 -2.58 2.32
C PHE A 26 -14.73 -1.95 2.44
N ALA A 27 -14.56 -1.13 3.50
CA ALA A 27 -13.26 -0.65 3.93
C ALA A 27 -13.27 -0.54 5.47
N VAL A 28 -12.21 -1.07 6.11
CA VAL A 28 -12.12 -1.08 7.57
C VAL A 28 -10.67 -0.99 8.03
N GLU A 29 -10.43 -0.18 9.07
CA GLU A 29 -9.17 -0.18 9.80
C GLU A 29 -9.15 -1.33 10.81
N GLU A 30 -7.99 -1.95 10.99
CA GLU A 30 -7.81 -3.07 11.92
C GLU A 30 -8.24 -2.72 13.34
N GLU A 31 -7.90 -1.53 13.83
CA GLU A 31 -8.26 -1.06 15.18
C GLU A 31 -9.78 -1.09 15.46
N ARG A 32 -10.63 -1.03 14.41
CA ARG A 32 -12.09 -1.12 14.57
C ARG A 32 -12.55 -2.53 14.92
N LEU A 33 -11.79 -3.52 14.47
CA LEU A 33 -12.05 -4.95 14.68
C LEU A 33 -11.34 -5.47 15.93
N SER A 34 -10.05 -5.18 16.05
CA SER A 34 -9.22 -5.65 17.18
C SER A 34 -9.49 -4.89 18.49
N ARG A 35 -10.05 -3.68 18.41
CA ARG A 35 -10.22 -2.75 19.56
C ARG A 35 -8.91 -2.28 20.17
N GLN A 36 -7.81 -2.43 19.47
CA GLN A 36 -6.49 -1.92 19.85
C GLN A 36 -6.16 -0.69 19.02
N LYS A 37 -5.91 0.44 19.67
CA LYS A 37 -5.56 1.67 18.98
C LYS A 37 -4.20 1.53 18.30
N TYR A 38 -4.09 2.06 17.08
CA TYR A 38 -2.88 1.96 16.25
C TYR A 38 -2.47 0.51 15.93
N ASP A 39 -3.44 -0.39 15.82
CA ASP A 39 -3.16 -1.76 15.36
C ASP A 39 -2.73 -1.75 13.90
N GLY A 40 -1.48 -2.09 13.68
CA GLY A 40 -0.85 -2.04 12.35
C GLY A 40 -0.97 -3.33 11.55
N GLY A 41 -1.46 -4.40 12.17
CA GLY A 41 -1.59 -5.70 11.49
C GLY A 41 -2.95 -5.84 10.80
N PRO A 42 -3.05 -6.15 9.51
CA PRO A 42 -4.33 -6.26 8.81
C PRO A 42 -5.02 -7.62 9.00
N PHE A 43 -4.87 -8.27 10.15
CA PHE A 43 -5.26 -9.69 10.33
C PHE A 43 -6.76 -9.90 10.38
N ALA A 44 -7.47 -9.22 11.27
CA ALA A 44 -8.92 -9.36 11.38
C ALA A 44 -9.64 -8.77 10.17
N SER A 45 -9.12 -7.68 9.62
CA SER A 45 -9.66 -7.08 8.41
C SER A 45 -9.48 -7.98 7.17
N MET A 46 -8.38 -8.73 7.07
CA MET A 46 -8.21 -9.74 6.02
C MET A 46 -9.15 -10.93 6.20
N VAL A 47 -9.34 -11.41 7.44
CA VAL A 47 -10.33 -12.48 7.72
C VAL A 47 -11.73 -12.02 7.32
N LYS A 48 -12.05 -10.75 7.51
CA LYS A 48 -13.36 -10.19 7.16
C LYS A 48 -13.66 -10.23 5.64
N ILE A 49 -12.64 -10.31 4.78
CA ILE A 49 -12.82 -10.51 3.34
C ILE A 49 -13.68 -11.76 3.05
N LEU A 50 -13.51 -12.81 3.85
CA LEU A 50 -14.24 -14.09 3.69
C LEU A 50 -15.76 -13.97 3.84
N GLU A 51 -16.27 -12.87 4.41
CA GLU A 51 -17.72 -12.59 4.44
C GLU A 51 -18.28 -12.20 3.06
N TYR A 52 -17.38 -11.84 2.12
CA TYR A 52 -17.73 -11.32 0.79
C TYR A 52 -17.30 -12.22 -0.36
N THR A 53 -16.12 -12.82 -0.25
CA THR A 53 -15.54 -13.67 -1.28
C THR A 53 -14.56 -14.68 -0.69
N ASP A 54 -14.43 -15.82 -1.35
CA ASP A 54 -13.46 -16.86 -1.05
C ASP A 54 -12.18 -16.79 -1.90
N LYS A 55 -12.09 -15.78 -2.80
CA LYS A 55 -10.93 -15.57 -3.65
C LYS A 55 -10.71 -14.10 -3.98
N LEU A 56 -9.46 -13.75 -4.23
CA LEU A 56 -9.05 -12.44 -4.78
C LEU A 56 -8.35 -12.64 -6.12
N ASP A 57 -8.59 -11.73 -7.05
CA ASP A 57 -7.82 -11.66 -8.29
C ASP A 57 -6.49 -10.92 -8.06
N TYR A 58 -6.50 -9.86 -7.24
CA TYR A 58 -5.32 -9.09 -6.89
C TYR A 58 -5.33 -8.60 -5.44
N ILE A 59 -4.11 -8.45 -4.91
CA ILE A 59 -3.84 -7.72 -3.66
C ILE A 59 -2.89 -6.56 -4.00
N PHE A 60 -3.29 -5.35 -3.66
CA PHE A 60 -2.45 -4.15 -3.74
C PHE A 60 -1.98 -3.77 -2.34
N VAL A 61 -0.67 -3.74 -2.14
CA VAL A 61 -0.08 -3.40 -0.85
C VAL A 61 0.38 -1.95 -0.85
N ALA A 62 -0.20 -1.15 0.05
CA ALA A 62 0.16 0.24 0.28
C ALA A 62 0.94 0.36 1.60
N HIS A 63 2.20 0.72 1.51
CA HIS A 63 3.09 0.93 2.66
C HIS A 63 4.17 1.95 2.29
N THR A 64 4.90 2.48 3.27
CA THR A 64 6.06 3.34 3.04
C THR A 64 7.36 2.58 2.80
N GLN A 65 7.39 1.32 3.17
CA GLN A 65 8.52 0.39 3.03
C GLN A 65 8.23 -0.66 1.96
N THR A 66 9.27 -1.29 1.42
CA THR A 66 9.12 -2.40 0.48
C THR A 66 8.53 -3.64 1.16
N LEU A 67 7.98 -4.58 0.36
CA LEU A 67 7.48 -5.86 0.88
C LEU A 67 8.58 -6.65 1.61
N GLU A 68 9.80 -6.60 1.12
CA GLU A 68 10.96 -7.27 1.72
C GLU A 68 11.24 -6.77 3.13
N GLU A 69 11.16 -5.47 3.36
CA GLU A 69 11.35 -4.86 4.68
C GLU A 69 10.23 -5.22 5.64
N THR A 70 8.99 -5.27 5.17
CA THR A 70 7.83 -5.60 6.00
C THR A 70 7.74 -7.08 6.35
N ALA A 71 8.36 -7.94 5.57
CA ALA A 71 8.35 -9.38 5.79
C ALA A 71 9.19 -9.84 6.97
N ALA A 72 10.21 -9.09 7.35
CA ALA A 72 11.12 -9.44 8.43
C ALA A 72 10.43 -9.59 9.80
N THR A 73 9.17 -9.20 9.94
CA THR A 73 8.48 -9.15 11.24
C THR A 73 7.47 -10.26 11.49
N VAL A 74 7.07 -11.04 10.47
CA VAL A 74 6.09 -12.12 10.64
C VAL A 74 6.46 -13.30 9.74
N ASP A 75 6.77 -14.43 10.36
CA ASP A 75 7.04 -15.68 9.65
C ASP A 75 5.73 -16.40 9.32
N PHE A 76 5.32 -16.35 8.07
CA PHE A 76 4.29 -17.19 7.50
C PHE A 76 4.92 -18.23 6.56
N THR A 77 5.87 -19.04 7.08
CA THR A 77 6.53 -20.08 6.29
C THR A 77 7.28 -19.52 5.07
N GLY A 78 7.94 -18.37 5.29
CA GLY A 78 8.71 -17.68 4.28
C GLY A 78 7.93 -16.72 3.37
N ASP A 79 6.62 -16.63 3.46
CA ASP A 79 5.81 -15.60 2.77
C ASP A 79 5.87 -14.28 3.55
N ASN A 80 5.72 -13.15 2.86
CA ASN A 80 5.46 -11.89 3.55
C ASN A 80 4.07 -11.91 4.23
N VAL A 81 3.84 -11.00 5.14
CA VAL A 81 2.59 -10.97 5.94
C VAL A 81 1.32 -10.92 5.08
N TYR A 82 1.37 -10.25 3.94
CA TYR A 82 0.21 -10.08 3.05
C TYR A 82 -0.06 -11.36 2.25
N THR A 83 0.95 -11.87 1.57
CA THR A 83 0.88 -13.09 0.76
C THR A 83 0.61 -14.31 1.64
N GLY A 84 1.34 -14.45 2.74
CA GLY A 84 1.20 -15.58 3.65
C GLY A 84 -0.17 -15.66 4.28
N MET A 85 -0.72 -14.53 4.76
CA MET A 85 -2.06 -14.50 5.33
C MET A 85 -3.13 -14.80 4.27
N ALA A 86 -3.04 -14.17 3.10
CA ALA A 86 -4.01 -14.40 2.01
C ALA A 86 -4.02 -15.86 1.54
N ARG A 87 -2.85 -16.49 1.44
CA ARG A 87 -2.73 -17.91 1.09
C ARG A 87 -3.29 -18.83 2.17
N LYS A 88 -3.04 -18.52 3.44
CA LYS A 88 -3.60 -19.29 4.57
C LYS A 88 -5.11 -19.21 4.63
N LEU A 89 -5.68 -18.08 4.26
CA LEU A 89 -7.12 -17.90 4.16
C LEU A 89 -7.73 -18.47 2.86
N GLY A 90 -6.91 -18.93 1.92
CA GLY A 90 -7.36 -19.45 0.63
C GLY A 90 -7.79 -18.37 -0.35
N LEU A 91 -7.53 -17.09 -0.05
CA LEU A 91 -7.93 -15.95 -0.87
C LEU A 91 -7.14 -15.81 -2.17
N ILE A 92 -5.90 -16.32 -2.21
CA ILE A 92 -5.06 -16.39 -3.40
C ILE A 92 -4.48 -17.79 -3.56
N GLU A 93 -4.14 -18.14 -4.80
CA GLU A 93 -3.61 -19.47 -5.11
C GLU A 93 -2.21 -19.69 -4.50
N ARG A 94 -1.88 -20.95 -4.27
CA ARG A 94 -0.51 -21.35 -4.01
C ARG A 94 0.24 -21.30 -5.32
N GLY A 95 0.96 -20.20 -5.54
CA GLY A 95 1.80 -20.04 -6.72
C GLY A 95 2.80 -21.21 -6.87
N PRO A 96 3.15 -21.60 -8.07
CA PRO A 96 4.20 -22.57 -8.30
C PRO A 96 5.53 -21.99 -7.82
N GLY A 97 6.11 -22.60 -6.78
CA GLY A 97 7.50 -22.35 -6.37
C GLY A 97 7.77 -20.94 -5.86
N THR A 98 7.48 -20.71 -4.64
CA THR A 98 8.36 -20.14 -3.62
C THR A 98 9.11 -18.81 -3.88
N ASP A 99 8.82 -18.03 -4.88
CA ASP A 99 9.29 -16.66 -4.82
C ASP A 99 8.27 -15.84 -4.02
N LEU A 100 8.56 -15.74 -2.73
CA LEU A 100 7.72 -15.22 -1.66
C LEU A 100 7.36 -13.74 -1.85
N TRP A 101 8.10 -13.08 -2.71
CA TRP A 101 8.06 -11.63 -2.93
C TRP A 101 7.40 -11.27 -4.26
N ASN A 102 7.34 -12.21 -5.20
CA ASN A 102 6.85 -12.00 -6.56
C ASN A 102 5.60 -12.82 -6.87
N HIS A 103 4.65 -12.89 -5.94
CA HIS A 103 3.37 -13.54 -6.22
C HIS A 103 2.61 -12.77 -7.31
N PRO A 104 2.15 -13.43 -8.40
CA PRO A 104 1.56 -12.73 -9.55
C PRO A 104 0.28 -11.96 -9.22
N GLN A 105 -0.40 -12.30 -8.14
CA GLN A 105 -1.61 -11.61 -7.66
C GLN A 105 -1.31 -10.50 -6.63
N VAL A 106 -0.06 -10.31 -6.21
CA VAL A 106 0.33 -9.29 -5.21
C VAL A 106 1.13 -8.19 -5.87
N VAL A 107 0.65 -6.96 -5.76
CA VAL A 107 1.25 -5.77 -6.35
C VAL A 107 1.75 -4.85 -5.24
N ASP A 108 3.05 -4.62 -5.18
CA ASP A 108 3.66 -3.69 -4.25
C ASP A 108 3.57 -2.25 -4.78
N LEU A 109 2.88 -1.40 -4.03
CA LEU A 109 2.73 0.03 -4.29
C LEU A 109 3.50 0.91 -3.30
N SER A 110 4.37 0.34 -2.48
CA SER A 110 5.13 1.09 -1.46
C SER A 110 5.99 2.21 -2.04
N LYS A 111 6.45 2.05 -3.29
CA LYS A 111 7.30 3.04 -3.98
C LYS A 111 6.57 4.29 -4.50
N ILE A 112 5.25 4.35 -4.36
CA ILE A 112 4.42 5.44 -4.89
C ILE A 112 3.46 6.01 -3.85
N HIS A 113 3.89 6.06 -2.59
CA HIS A 113 3.04 6.42 -1.44
C HIS A 113 2.30 7.75 -1.63
N HIS A 114 2.99 8.84 -1.95
CA HIS A 114 2.34 10.13 -2.20
C HIS A 114 1.40 10.11 -3.42
N LYS A 115 1.72 9.31 -4.45
CA LYS A 115 0.81 9.14 -5.58
C LYS A 115 -0.47 8.40 -5.18
N LEU A 116 -0.41 7.48 -4.22
CA LEU A 116 -1.61 6.81 -3.67
C LEU A 116 -2.50 7.81 -2.92
N HIS A 117 -1.91 8.70 -2.11
CA HIS A 117 -2.66 9.78 -1.46
C HIS A 117 -3.34 10.70 -2.49
N ALA A 118 -2.59 11.12 -3.53
CA ALA A 118 -3.13 11.91 -4.62
C ALA A 118 -4.29 11.22 -5.33
N GLY A 119 -4.14 9.91 -5.64
CA GLY A 119 -5.19 9.10 -6.27
C GLY A 119 -6.42 8.98 -5.39
N CYS A 120 -6.23 8.69 -4.11
CA CYS A 120 -7.34 8.57 -3.16
C CYS A 120 -8.16 9.88 -3.07
N ALA A 121 -7.50 11.02 -2.99
CA ALA A 121 -8.16 12.33 -2.96
C ALA A 121 -8.85 12.64 -4.29
N PHE A 122 -8.15 12.45 -5.41
CA PHE A 122 -8.63 12.79 -6.75
C PHE A 122 -9.87 12.00 -7.16
N TYR A 123 -9.84 10.67 -7.08
CA TYR A 123 -10.97 9.82 -7.48
C TYR A 123 -12.22 10.01 -6.61
N ARG A 124 -12.06 10.54 -5.40
CA ARG A 124 -13.20 10.85 -4.52
C ARG A 124 -13.67 12.30 -4.64
N SER A 125 -12.94 13.17 -5.32
CA SER A 125 -13.27 14.59 -5.46
C SER A 125 -14.43 14.85 -6.43
N GLY A 126 -14.61 13.96 -7.41
CA GLY A 126 -15.55 14.15 -8.53
C GLY A 126 -15.04 15.11 -9.60
N PHE A 127 -13.76 15.53 -9.55
CA PHE A 127 -13.16 16.36 -10.61
C PHE A 127 -12.63 15.49 -11.74
N ASP A 128 -12.73 15.97 -12.98
CA ASP A 128 -12.08 15.33 -14.15
C ASP A 128 -10.59 15.72 -14.24
N GLU A 129 -10.24 16.91 -13.74
CA GLU A 129 -8.88 17.43 -13.65
C GLU A 129 -8.68 18.19 -12.33
N ALA A 130 -7.50 18.03 -11.72
CA ALA A 130 -7.15 18.71 -10.48
C ALA A 130 -5.64 18.86 -10.27
N VAL A 131 -5.26 19.69 -9.33
CA VAL A 131 -3.93 19.66 -8.71
C VAL A 131 -4.06 19.05 -7.32
N SER A 132 -3.28 18.02 -7.07
CA SER A 132 -3.20 17.36 -5.75
C SER A 132 -1.93 17.81 -5.04
N VAL A 133 -2.07 18.33 -3.82
CA VAL A 133 -0.96 18.70 -2.94
C VAL A 133 -0.93 17.72 -1.78
N ILE A 134 0.17 17.01 -1.65
CA ILE A 134 0.39 16.04 -0.58
C ILE A 134 1.45 16.58 0.36
N VAL A 135 1.11 16.65 1.65
CA VAL A 135 2.02 16.98 2.75
C VAL A 135 1.92 15.87 3.77
N ASP A 136 3.00 15.12 3.94
CA ASP A 136 3.02 13.93 4.80
C ASP A 136 4.27 13.96 5.69
N GLY A 137 4.22 13.26 6.81
CA GLY A 137 5.35 13.13 7.73
C GLY A 137 6.48 12.28 7.17
N ALA A 138 6.15 11.22 6.44
CA ALA A 138 7.10 10.38 5.73
C ALA A 138 6.35 9.51 4.70
N GLY A 139 6.59 9.75 3.42
CA GLY A 139 6.14 8.91 2.32
C GLY A 139 7.14 7.79 2.00
N THR A 140 7.32 7.49 0.73
CA THR A 140 8.25 6.44 0.28
C THR A 140 9.67 6.71 0.75
N PHE A 141 10.31 5.70 1.36
CA PHE A 141 11.74 5.72 1.68
C PHE A 141 12.55 5.39 0.42
N ILE A 142 13.51 6.23 0.11
CA ILE A 142 14.30 6.19 -1.13
C ILE A 142 15.78 6.10 -0.77
N PRO A 143 16.47 4.98 -1.02
CA PRO A 143 17.92 4.92 -0.92
C PRO A 143 18.55 5.90 -1.92
N MET A 144 19.46 6.75 -1.46
CA MET A 144 20.11 7.76 -2.29
C MET A 144 21.58 7.87 -1.92
N ASN A 145 22.44 7.94 -2.94
CA ASN A 145 23.86 8.28 -2.72
C ASN A 145 24.02 9.79 -2.84
N VAL A 146 24.36 10.44 -1.73
CA VAL A 146 24.57 11.89 -1.67
C VAL A 146 26.05 12.15 -1.39
N ASN A 147 26.76 12.70 -2.38
CA ASN A 147 28.18 13.01 -2.26
C ASN A 147 29.07 11.82 -1.82
N GLY A 148 28.75 10.60 -2.28
CA GLY A 148 29.50 9.39 -1.98
C GLY A 148 29.10 8.70 -0.66
N ASN A 149 28.10 9.22 0.05
CA ASN A 149 27.53 8.58 1.23
C ASN A 149 26.15 8.01 0.88
N ASP A 150 25.92 6.77 1.26
CA ASP A 150 24.60 6.16 1.16
C ASP A 150 23.72 6.70 2.30
N ASP A 151 22.57 7.25 1.93
CA ASP A 151 21.59 7.81 2.86
C ASP A 151 20.19 7.33 2.48
N ILE A 152 19.24 7.44 3.40
CA ILE A 152 17.83 7.18 3.15
C ILE A 152 17.09 8.50 3.29
N VAL A 153 16.47 8.92 2.20
CA VAL A 153 15.57 10.07 2.16
C VAL A 153 14.14 9.58 2.03
N TRP A 154 13.17 10.44 2.36
CA TRP A 154 11.75 10.12 2.24
C TRP A 154 10.95 11.29 1.67
N GLU A 155 9.83 10.98 1.07
CA GLU A 155 8.91 12.00 0.56
C GLU A 155 8.28 12.77 1.74
N LEU A 156 8.36 14.11 1.71
CA LEU A 156 7.68 15.02 2.63
C LEU A 156 6.52 15.73 1.96
N GLU A 157 6.78 16.28 0.76
CA GLU A 157 5.79 17.01 0.00
C GLU A 157 5.83 16.59 -1.46
N SER A 158 4.66 16.52 -2.08
CA SER A 158 4.56 16.27 -3.52
C SER A 158 3.36 17.02 -4.10
N ILE A 159 3.52 17.52 -5.32
CA ILE A 159 2.43 18.13 -6.08
C ILE A 159 2.27 17.37 -7.39
N PHE A 160 1.04 16.98 -7.68
CA PHE A 160 0.68 16.29 -8.90
C PHE A 160 -0.38 17.06 -9.68
N THR A 161 -0.27 17.08 -11.00
CA THR A 161 -1.44 17.29 -11.84
C THR A 161 -2.12 15.95 -12.04
N CYS A 162 -3.43 15.94 -11.88
CA CYS A 162 -4.26 14.74 -11.98
C CYS A 162 -5.31 14.97 -13.06
N ALA A 163 -5.50 13.99 -13.95
CA ALA A 163 -6.57 14.00 -14.93
C ALA A 163 -7.13 12.57 -15.09
N TYR A 164 -8.46 12.48 -15.15
CA TYR A 164 -9.15 11.21 -15.34
C TYR A 164 -8.84 10.61 -16.72
N PRO A 165 -8.72 9.27 -16.89
CA PRO A 165 -8.94 8.27 -15.85
C PRO A 165 -7.73 7.99 -14.93
N ASP A 166 -6.47 8.18 -15.36
CA ASP A 166 -5.29 7.69 -14.64
C ASP A 166 -4.01 8.52 -14.85
N ASN A 167 -4.14 9.73 -15.36
CA ASN A 167 -3.00 10.59 -15.66
C ASN A 167 -2.57 11.36 -14.40
N PHE A 168 -1.49 10.91 -13.75
CA PHE A 168 -0.87 11.56 -12.60
C PHE A 168 0.57 11.94 -12.94
N LYS A 169 0.83 13.24 -13.07
CA LYS A 169 2.15 13.78 -13.36
C LYS A 169 2.68 14.55 -12.15
N THR A 170 3.82 14.11 -11.62
CA THR A 170 4.54 14.87 -10.57
C THR A 170 5.12 16.14 -11.16
N ILE A 171 4.81 17.29 -10.54
CA ILE A 171 5.35 18.62 -10.90
C ILE A 171 6.28 19.18 -9.83
N TYR A 172 6.18 18.68 -8.60
CA TYR A 172 7.06 19.04 -7.50
C TYR A 172 7.22 17.86 -6.54
N LYS A 173 8.42 17.73 -5.95
CA LYS A 173 8.70 16.79 -4.88
C LYS A 173 9.77 17.34 -3.96
N HIS A 174 9.48 17.33 -2.65
CA HIS A 174 10.42 17.65 -1.59
C HIS A 174 10.72 16.39 -0.81
N LEU A 175 12.01 16.13 -0.59
CA LEU A 175 12.51 14.98 0.13
C LEU A 175 13.15 15.44 1.45
N GLY A 176 12.83 14.77 2.53
CA GLY A 176 13.51 14.90 3.81
C GLY A 176 14.53 13.81 4.05
N GLY A 177 15.45 14.00 4.99
CA GLY A 177 16.45 13.03 5.37
C GLY A 177 17.18 13.44 6.65
N ASN A 178 17.94 12.50 7.20
CA ASN A 178 18.77 12.74 8.40
C ASN A 178 20.17 13.28 8.07
N GLY A 179 20.52 13.33 6.81
CA GLY A 179 21.83 13.77 6.36
C GLY A 179 22.00 15.30 6.37
N PRO A 180 23.22 15.81 6.53
CA PRO A 180 23.51 17.26 6.54
C PRO A 180 23.25 17.96 5.20
N TYR A 181 22.83 17.21 4.19
CA TYR A 181 22.64 17.71 2.81
C TYR A 181 21.18 17.69 2.35
N VAL A 182 20.25 17.28 3.22
CA VAL A 182 18.82 17.19 2.92
C VAL A 182 18.08 18.11 3.88
N SER A 183 17.88 19.35 3.45
CA SER A 183 17.06 20.34 4.19
C SER A 183 16.13 21.06 3.22
#